data_47858050a431c7d4df8480f745deb593
#
_entry.id   47858050a431c7d4df8480f745deb593
#
_cell.length_a   1.000
_cell.length_b   1.000
_cell.length_c   1.000
_cell.angle_alpha   90.00
_cell.angle_beta   90.00
_cell.angle_gamma   90.00
#
_symmetry.space_group_name_H-M   'P 1'
#
loop_
_entity.id
_entity.type
_entity.pdbx_description
1 polymer ?
#
loop_
_entity_poly.entity_id
_entity_poly.type
_entity_poly.pdbx_seq_one_letter_code
_entity_poly.pdbx_strand_id
1 'polypeptide(L)'
;MILNIPLAWLQLAKQRVRFIVALAGISFVSVLMFLQIGFQDALYDSATQLHNHLDGDLFLISVQYQSLTSNQSFPRQRLYQSLGFEDVESVRPLYVQFAKLKNPKTGLKYPIYVLGIEPVISIFTLPSIQQNIHLLRLPDQVLFDRASRTEFGPIAEKFHQGNTVEAEIFSYTGLIGYKVKIGGLFSLGPSFGVDGNLIVSTSTFMRIFQDRSVQNIDIGLIKLKSGANVKKLVGDLTSKLPKDVRVISRQDFINLEKNYWTVRTPIGFVFNFMVIMGFIVGVIVVYQILYSNISTHLVEYATLKAMGFKNKYLLNIVFQQALILASLGYIPGFAISLGLYDLAKNATNLPVIMNLNRAFIVLFMATFMCLLSGFLSTIKLRNLDPADIF
;
A
#
# COMPACT_ATOMS: atom_id res chain seq x y z
N MET A 1 7.66 44.52 13.88
CA MET A 1 7.87 44.00 12.53
C MET A 1 6.52 44.12 11.84
N ILE A 2 6.30 45.22 11.11
CA ILE A 2 5.04 45.56 10.43
C ILE A 2 4.87 44.53 9.34
N LEU A 3 3.75 43.82 9.33
CA LEU A 3 3.30 42.95 8.25
C LEU A 3 3.15 43.81 6.97
N ASN A 4 4.24 44.09 6.29
CA ASN A 4 4.16 44.55 4.93
C ASN A 4 3.49 43.46 4.14
N ILE A 5 2.28 43.74 3.65
CA ILE A 5 1.60 42.85 2.70
C ILE A 5 2.62 42.55 1.60
N PRO A 6 3.09 41.32 1.45
CA PRO A 6 4.24 41.09 0.56
C PRO A 6 3.83 41.43 -0.86
N LEU A 7 4.67 42.16 -1.58
CA LEU A 7 4.45 42.52 -2.99
C LEU A 7 4.04 41.29 -3.82
N ALA A 8 4.59 40.13 -3.45
CA ALA A 8 4.22 38.80 -4.00
C ALA A 8 2.70 38.51 -3.97
N TRP A 9 2.03 38.80 -2.85
CA TRP A 9 0.58 38.60 -2.72
C TRP A 9 -0.19 39.58 -3.60
N LEU A 10 0.18 40.85 -3.60
CA LEU A 10 -0.49 41.88 -4.39
C LEU A 10 -0.44 41.57 -5.89
N GLN A 11 0.74 41.13 -6.39
CA GLN A 11 0.92 40.74 -7.79
C GLN A 11 0.04 39.53 -8.16
N LEU A 12 -0.04 38.50 -7.30
CA LEU A 12 -0.89 37.34 -7.51
C LEU A 12 -2.39 37.69 -7.47
N ALA A 13 -2.81 38.49 -6.48
CA ALA A 13 -4.22 38.83 -6.26
C ALA A 13 -4.79 39.79 -7.32
N LYS A 14 -3.95 40.66 -7.93
CA LYS A 14 -4.36 41.61 -8.98
C LYS A 14 -4.90 40.88 -10.23
N GLN A 15 -4.39 39.71 -10.56
CA GLN A 15 -4.75 38.95 -11.76
C GLN A 15 -5.56 37.69 -11.36
N ARG A 16 -6.79 37.88 -10.88
CA ARG A 16 -7.66 36.83 -10.29
C ARG A 16 -7.77 35.57 -11.16
N VAL A 17 -8.00 35.72 -12.46
CA VAL A 17 -8.17 34.57 -13.37
C VAL A 17 -6.91 33.75 -13.44
N ARG A 18 -5.73 34.39 -13.63
CA ARG A 18 -4.44 33.69 -13.67
C ARG A 18 -4.10 33.04 -12.32
N PHE A 19 -4.43 33.70 -11.23
CA PHE A 19 -4.25 33.16 -9.89
C PHE A 19 -5.07 31.88 -9.68
N ILE A 20 -6.34 31.89 -10.08
CA ILE A 20 -7.21 30.70 -10.00
C ILE A 20 -6.67 29.55 -10.91
N VAL A 21 -6.24 29.87 -12.13
CA VAL A 21 -5.63 28.88 -13.03
C VAL A 21 -4.35 28.30 -12.41
N ALA A 22 -3.54 29.14 -11.78
CA ALA A 22 -2.33 28.71 -11.08
C ALA A 22 -2.65 27.74 -9.92
N LEU A 23 -3.64 28.11 -9.08
CA LEU A 23 -4.10 27.26 -7.99
C LEU A 23 -4.65 25.94 -8.51
N ALA A 24 -5.48 25.98 -9.57
CA ALA A 24 -6.01 24.76 -10.18
C ALA A 24 -4.89 23.84 -10.71
N GLY A 25 -3.87 24.39 -11.36
CA GLY A 25 -2.73 23.63 -11.84
C GLY A 25 -1.94 22.94 -10.71
N ILE A 26 -1.66 23.68 -9.63
CA ILE A 26 -0.94 23.10 -8.46
C ILE A 26 -1.80 22.11 -7.72
N SER A 27 -3.11 22.39 -7.59
CA SER A 27 -4.07 21.44 -7.00
C SER A 27 -4.12 20.14 -7.80
N PHE A 28 -4.17 20.22 -9.12
CA PHE A 28 -4.17 19.05 -10.01
C PHE A 28 -2.90 18.21 -9.83
N VAL A 29 -1.73 18.84 -9.81
CA VAL A 29 -0.47 18.14 -9.59
C VAL A 29 -0.43 17.50 -8.19
N SER A 30 -0.92 18.19 -7.16
CA SER A 30 -1.02 17.66 -5.81
C SER A 30 -1.93 16.44 -5.75
N VAL A 31 -3.09 16.47 -6.44
CA VAL A 31 -4.01 15.33 -6.58
C VAL A 31 -3.30 14.15 -7.24
N LEU A 32 -2.57 14.37 -8.33
CA LEU A 32 -1.82 13.31 -9.00
C LEU A 32 -0.79 12.66 -8.06
N MET A 33 -0.03 13.45 -7.31
CA MET A 33 0.94 12.94 -6.33
C MET A 33 0.24 12.14 -5.23
N PHE A 34 -0.87 12.62 -4.69
CA PHE A 34 -1.66 11.89 -3.71
C PHE A 34 -2.15 10.55 -4.25
N LEU A 35 -2.72 10.53 -5.45
CA LEU A 35 -3.20 9.29 -6.05
C LEU A 35 -2.06 8.29 -6.30
N GLN A 36 -0.94 8.73 -6.86
CA GLN A 36 0.19 7.86 -7.16
C GLN A 36 0.76 7.22 -5.88
N ILE A 37 1.07 8.03 -4.84
CA ILE A 37 1.61 7.53 -3.57
C ILE A 37 0.53 6.72 -2.83
N GLY A 38 -0.73 7.15 -2.90
CA GLY A 38 -1.85 6.46 -2.26
C GLY A 38 -2.08 5.06 -2.79
N PHE A 39 -2.07 4.88 -4.10
CA PHE A 39 -2.19 3.57 -4.73
C PHE A 39 -0.96 2.69 -4.48
N GLN A 40 0.24 3.27 -4.51
CA GLN A 40 1.47 2.56 -4.19
C GLN A 40 1.45 1.99 -2.77
N ASP A 41 1.10 2.82 -1.79
CA ASP A 41 1.01 2.38 -0.39
C ASP A 41 -0.10 1.34 -0.21
N ALA A 42 -1.28 1.55 -0.81
CA ALA A 42 -2.39 0.60 -0.74
C ALA A 42 -2.02 -0.77 -1.33
N LEU A 43 -1.21 -0.80 -2.39
CA LEU A 43 -0.67 -2.03 -2.95
C LEU A 43 0.20 -2.76 -1.91
N TYR A 44 1.14 -2.05 -1.29
CA TYR A 44 2.05 -2.66 -0.31
C TYR A 44 1.32 -3.10 0.96
N ASP A 45 0.37 -2.29 1.44
CA ASP A 45 -0.45 -2.60 2.60
C ASP A 45 -1.33 -3.83 2.33
N SER A 46 -1.95 -3.93 1.15
CA SER A 46 -2.75 -5.09 0.77
C SER A 46 -1.90 -6.37 0.65
N ALA A 47 -0.69 -6.28 0.11
CA ALA A 47 0.22 -7.42 -0.01
C ALA A 47 0.72 -7.94 1.35
N THR A 48 0.87 -7.06 2.34
CA THR A 48 1.34 -7.41 3.69
C THR A 48 0.23 -7.65 4.70
N GLN A 49 -1.04 -7.52 4.30
CA GLN A 49 -2.19 -7.59 5.19
C GLN A 49 -2.29 -8.94 5.93
N LEU A 50 -2.08 -10.06 5.23
CA LEU A 50 -2.03 -11.37 5.86
C LEU A 50 -0.95 -11.43 6.96
N HIS A 51 0.27 -10.98 6.64
CA HIS A 51 1.43 -10.99 7.55
C HIS A 51 1.18 -10.19 8.82
N ASN A 52 0.48 -9.06 8.72
CA ASN A 52 0.13 -8.20 9.85
C ASN A 52 -0.84 -8.87 10.82
N HIS A 53 -1.67 -9.78 10.32
CA HIS A 53 -2.71 -10.46 11.11
C HIS A 53 -2.34 -11.86 11.57
N LEU A 54 -1.15 -12.36 11.26
CA LEU A 54 -0.66 -13.62 11.80
C LEU A 54 -0.22 -13.46 13.26
N ASP A 55 -0.62 -14.38 14.16
CA ASP A 55 -0.23 -14.39 15.57
C ASP A 55 1.00 -15.27 15.81
N GLY A 56 2.15 -14.77 15.41
CA GLY A 56 3.47 -15.35 15.63
C GLY A 56 4.49 -14.26 15.94
N ASP A 57 5.49 -14.52 16.77
CA ASP A 57 6.57 -13.60 17.07
C ASP A 57 7.75 -13.80 16.10
N LEU A 58 7.99 -15.07 15.74
CA LEU A 58 8.93 -15.47 14.69
C LEU A 58 8.23 -16.33 13.64
N PHE A 59 8.79 -16.33 12.44
CA PHE A 59 8.30 -17.09 11.31
C PHE A 59 9.41 -17.96 10.73
N LEU A 60 9.08 -19.22 10.49
CA LEU A 60 9.92 -20.17 9.80
C LEU A 60 9.43 -20.32 8.36
N ILE A 61 10.27 -20.08 7.39
CA ILE A 61 9.97 -20.16 5.96
C ILE A 61 11.10 -20.88 5.22
N SER A 62 10.81 -21.38 4.02
CA SER A 62 11.85 -21.92 3.14
C SER A 62 12.89 -20.84 2.78
N VAL A 63 14.14 -21.22 2.59
CA VAL A 63 15.16 -20.28 2.05
C VAL A 63 14.82 -19.77 0.66
N GLN A 64 14.02 -20.52 -0.10
CA GLN A 64 13.55 -20.16 -1.43
C GLN A 64 12.28 -19.31 -1.42
N TYR A 65 11.67 -19.07 -0.26
CA TYR A 65 10.50 -18.19 -0.14
C TYR A 65 10.84 -16.77 -0.57
N GLN A 66 10.09 -16.22 -1.49
CA GLN A 66 10.26 -14.85 -1.98
C GLN A 66 9.10 -13.94 -1.58
N SER A 67 7.89 -14.45 -1.66
CA SER A 67 6.64 -13.76 -1.33
C SER A 67 5.52 -14.78 -1.11
N LEU A 68 4.37 -14.33 -0.66
CA LEU A 68 3.20 -15.19 -0.52
C LEU A 68 2.73 -15.78 -1.86
N THR A 69 2.93 -15.03 -2.95
CA THR A 69 2.61 -15.49 -4.32
C THR A 69 3.66 -16.44 -4.90
N SER A 70 4.86 -16.44 -4.36
CA SER A 70 6.00 -17.28 -4.77
C SER A 70 6.58 -17.97 -3.53
N ASN A 71 5.70 -18.68 -2.80
CA ASN A 71 6.07 -19.47 -1.64
C ASN A 71 6.64 -20.82 -2.08
N GLN A 72 7.45 -21.40 -1.19
CA GLN A 72 7.98 -22.74 -1.32
C GLN A 72 7.78 -23.47 0.00
N SER A 73 7.19 -24.65 -0.07
CA SER A 73 6.97 -25.46 1.12
C SER A 73 8.27 -26.08 1.63
N PHE A 74 8.28 -26.40 2.91
CA PHE A 74 9.38 -27.06 3.60
C PHE A 74 8.85 -28.14 4.58
N PRO A 75 9.69 -29.11 5.01
CA PRO A 75 9.24 -30.16 5.90
C PRO A 75 8.74 -29.63 7.26
N ARG A 76 7.50 -30.00 7.62
CA ARG A 76 6.86 -29.65 8.89
C ARG A 76 7.72 -29.98 10.11
N GLN A 77 8.54 -31.03 10.03
CA GLN A 77 9.47 -31.43 11.07
C GLN A 77 10.39 -30.28 11.52
N ARG A 78 10.81 -29.41 10.59
CA ARG A 78 11.66 -28.24 10.90
C ARG A 78 10.99 -27.29 11.89
N LEU A 79 9.68 -27.11 11.74
CA LEU A 79 8.91 -26.28 12.66
C LEU A 79 8.87 -26.89 14.07
N TYR A 80 8.63 -28.19 14.18
CA TYR A 80 8.56 -28.85 15.50
C TYR A 80 9.92 -28.95 16.19
N GLN A 81 11.03 -28.95 15.47
CA GLN A 81 12.37 -28.84 16.04
C GLN A 81 12.55 -27.55 16.84
N SER A 82 11.81 -26.50 16.51
CA SER A 82 11.84 -25.22 17.27
C SER A 82 11.30 -25.35 18.70
N LEU A 83 10.44 -26.35 18.99
CA LEU A 83 9.94 -26.60 20.35
C LEU A 83 11.02 -27.06 21.34
N GLY A 84 12.20 -27.51 20.84
CA GLY A 84 13.34 -27.87 21.70
C GLY A 84 14.04 -26.66 22.35
N PHE A 85 13.60 -25.43 22.07
CA PHE A 85 14.17 -24.20 22.63
C PHE A 85 13.28 -23.70 23.78
N GLU A 86 13.90 -23.39 24.95
CA GLU A 86 13.17 -23.03 26.17
C GLU A 86 12.26 -21.81 26.02
N ASP A 87 12.65 -20.83 25.19
CA ASP A 87 11.92 -19.58 24.98
C ASP A 87 10.72 -19.74 24.03
N VAL A 88 10.56 -20.89 23.37
CA VAL A 88 9.43 -21.17 22.49
C VAL A 88 8.23 -21.66 23.31
N GLU A 89 7.09 -20.99 23.16
CA GLU A 89 5.83 -21.36 23.80
C GLU A 89 5.05 -22.38 22.95
N SER A 90 4.87 -22.07 21.69
CA SER A 90 4.11 -22.93 20.77
C SER A 90 4.51 -22.70 19.32
N VAL A 91 4.25 -23.71 18.48
CA VAL A 91 4.46 -23.62 17.05
C VAL A 91 3.20 -24.03 16.30
N ARG A 92 2.95 -23.41 15.13
CA ARG A 92 1.75 -23.68 14.34
C ARG A 92 2.06 -23.64 12.85
N PRO A 93 1.62 -24.66 12.10
CA PRO A 93 1.77 -24.69 10.66
C PRO A 93 0.68 -23.87 9.98
N LEU A 94 1.06 -23.21 8.86
CA LEU A 94 0.14 -22.59 7.92
C LEU A 94 0.45 -23.11 6.52
N TYR A 95 -0.58 -23.58 5.85
CA TYR A 95 -0.57 -23.99 4.45
C TYR A 95 -1.18 -22.87 3.62
N VAL A 96 -0.55 -22.52 2.51
CA VAL A 96 -1.02 -21.47 1.62
C VAL A 96 -0.99 -21.96 0.18
N GLN A 97 -2.12 -21.87 -0.51
CA GLN A 97 -2.20 -22.26 -1.91
C GLN A 97 -3.13 -21.32 -2.69
N PHE A 98 -2.76 -21.06 -3.94
CA PHE A 98 -3.65 -20.41 -4.90
C PHE A 98 -4.72 -21.38 -5.38
N ALA A 99 -5.94 -20.87 -5.48
CA ALA A 99 -7.07 -21.56 -6.04
C ALA A 99 -7.93 -20.60 -6.87
N LYS A 100 -8.96 -21.14 -7.49
CA LYS A 100 -10.02 -20.37 -8.14
C LYS A 100 -11.34 -20.71 -7.49
N LEU A 101 -12.06 -19.69 -7.02
CA LEU A 101 -13.42 -19.84 -6.49
C LEU A 101 -14.41 -19.51 -7.61
N LYS A 102 -15.38 -20.38 -7.81
CA LYS A 102 -16.43 -20.21 -8.82
C LYS A 102 -17.54 -19.33 -8.27
N ASN A 103 -17.88 -18.27 -8.99
CA ASN A 103 -19.06 -17.48 -8.70
C ASN A 103 -20.32 -18.32 -8.98
N PRO A 104 -21.21 -18.52 -8.00
CA PRO A 104 -22.38 -19.39 -8.14
C PRO A 104 -23.44 -18.87 -9.13
N LYS A 105 -23.41 -17.56 -9.45
CA LYS A 105 -24.36 -16.96 -10.41
C LYS A 105 -23.85 -16.99 -11.85
N THR A 106 -22.58 -16.57 -12.05
CA THR A 106 -22.01 -16.40 -13.40
C THR A 106 -21.26 -17.61 -13.91
N GLY A 107 -20.85 -18.52 -13.01
CA GLY A 107 -19.98 -19.65 -13.32
C GLY A 107 -18.51 -19.29 -13.56
N LEU A 108 -18.15 -17.98 -13.57
CA LEU A 108 -16.78 -17.52 -13.72
C LEU A 108 -15.93 -17.85 -12.49
N LYS A 109 -14.65 -18.06 -12.71
CA LYS A 109 -13.69 -18.47 -11.67
C LYS A 109 -12.70 -17.34 -11.42
N TYR A 110 -12.55 -16.94 -10.16
CA TYR A 110 -11.67 -15.83 -9.74
C TYR A 110 -10.61 -16.32 -8.77
N PRO A 111 -9.40 -15.72 -8.79
CA PRO A 111 -8.28 -16.14 -7.95
C PRO A 111 -8.55 -15.87 -6.47
N ILE A 112 -8.25 -16.87 -5.63
CA ILE A 112 -8.43 -16.78 -4.19
C ILE A 112 -7.28 -17.49 -3.47
N TYR A 113 -6.84 -16.97 -2.31
CA TYR A 113 -5.99 -17.71 -1.38
C TYR A 113 -6.81 -18.67 -0.56
N VAL A 114 -6.31 -19.90 -0.43
CA VAL A 114 -6.81 -20.90 0.51
C VAL A 114 -5.74 -21.09 1.59
N LEU A 115 -6.12 -20.77 2.82
CA LEU A 115 -5.27 -20.80 4.00
C LEU A 115 -5.66 -22.01 4.85
N GLY A 116 -4.82 -23.04 4.87
CA GLY A 116 -5.04 -24.26 5.64
C GLY A 116 -4.45 -24.14 7.05
N ILE A 117 -5.26 -24.33 8.09
CA ILE A 117 -4.85 -24.21 9.49
C ILE A 117 -5.32 -25.40 10.32
N GLU A 118 -4.66 -25.62 11.46
CA GLU A 118 -5.17 -26.55 12.47
C GLU A 118 -6.26 -25.84 13.30
N PRO A 119 -7.53 -26.35 13.31
CA PRO A 119 -8.65 -25.65 13.92
C PRO A 119 -8.72 -25.88 15.46
N VAL A 120 -7.60 -25.70 16.14
CA VAL A 120 -7.49 -25.84 17.61
C VAL A 120 -7.46 -24.45 18.26
N ILE A 121 -6.51 -23.63 17.85
CA ILE A 121 -6.34 -22.24 18.30
C ILE A 121 -6.08 -21.39 17.06
N SER A 122 -6.68 -20.19 17.02
CA SER A 122 -6.44 -19.29 15.90
C SER A 122 -4.97 -18.86 15.82
N ILE A 123 -4.44 -18.89 14.60
CA ILE A 123 -3.15 -18.30 14.25
C ILE A 123 -3.29 -16.86 13.75
N PHE A 124 -4.50 -16.31 13.82
CA PHE A 124 -4.81 -14.95 13.39
C PHE A 124 -5.25 -14.10 14.57
N THR A 125 -4.85 -12.83 14.55
CA THR A 125 -5.25 -11.82 15.54
C THR A 125 -6.67 -11.31 15.33
N LEU A 126 -7.32 -11.64 14.21
CA LEU A 126 -8.67 -11.19 13.85
C LEU A 126 -9.75 -11.86 14.74
N PRO A 127 -10.54 -11.07 15.52
CA PRO A 127 -11.58 -11.64 16.41
C PRO A 127 -12.61 -12.47 15.67
N SER A 128 -12.99 -12.09 14.45
CA SER A 128 -13.95 -12.84 13.63
C SER A 128 -13.48 -14.25 13.27
N ILE A 129 -12.18 -14.46 13.12
CA ILE A 129 -11.61 -15.80 12.88
C ILE A 129 -11.58 -16.57 14.21
N GLN A 130 -11.16 -15.94 15.31
CA GLN A 130 -11.09 -16.58 16.62
C GLN A 130 -12.45 -17.10 17.07
N GLN A 131 -13.51 -16.35 16.85
CA GLN A 131 -14.89 -16.75 17.18
C GLN A 131 -15.40 -17.91 16.34
N ASN A 132 -15.02 -18.00 15.07
CA ASN A 132 -15.54 -18.96 14.10
C ASN A 132 -14.63 -20.16 13.86
N ILE A 133 -13.44 -20.22 14.47
CA ILE A 133 -12.46 -21.30 14.22
C ILE A 133 -12.98 -22.69 14.51
N HIS A 134 -13.89 -22.84 15.49
CA HIS A 134 -14.49 -24.11 15.86
C HIS A 134 -15.32 -24.72 14.73
N LEU A 135 -15.86 -23.91 13.82
CA LEU A 135 -16.63 -24.36 12.65
C LEU A 135 -15.78 -25.14 11.65
N LEU A 136 -14.46 -24.83 11.59
CA LEU A 136 -13.53 -25.54 10.73
C LEU A 136 -13.25 -26.99 11.17
N ARG A 137 -13.71 -27.41 12.35
CA ARG A 137 -13.64 -28.82 12.79
C ARG A 137 -14.63 -29.72 12.03
N LEU A 138 -15.67 -29.11 11.49
CA LEU A 138 -16.64 -29.82 10.66
C LEU A 138 -16.07 -30.02 9.24
N PRO A 139 -16.27 -31.19 8.62
CA PRO A 139 -15.80 -31.48 7.28
C PRO A 139 -16.33 -30.45 6.28
N ASP A 140 -15.44 -30.00 5.38
CA ASP A 140 -15.78 -29.15 4.23
C ASP A 140 -16.39 -27.77 4.60
N GLN A 141 -16.38 -27.41 5.89
CA GLN A 141 -16.71 -26.08 6.30
C GLN A 141 -15.51 -25.16 6.18
N VAL A 142 -15.77 -23.93 5.68
CA VAL A 142 -14.74 -22.91 5.43
C VAL A 142 -15.20 -21.55 5.94
N LEU A 143 -14.25 -20.69 6.28
CA LEU A 143 -14.54 -19.28 6.53
C LEU A 143 -14.24 -18.49 5.26
N PHE A 144 -15.18 -17.64 4.85
CA PHE A 144 -15.06 -16.78 3.67
C PHE A 144 -14.78 -15.35 4.09
N ASP A 145 -13.87 -14.71 3.38
CA ASP A 145 -13.54 -13.30 3.59
C ASP A 145 -14.63 -12.40 2.99
N ARG A 146 -15.44 -11.77 3.86
CA ARG A 146 -16.52 -10.86 3.44
C ARG A 146 -16.04 -9.59 2.73
N ALA A 147 -14.78 -9.23 2.93
CA ALA A 147 -14.15 -8.09 2.27
C ALA A 147 -13.55 -8.46 0.90
N SER A 148 -13.69 -9.71 0.45
CA SER A 148 -13.34 -10.14 -0.90
C SER A 148 -14.06 -9.31 -1.95
N ARG A 149 -13.49 -9.25 -3.16
CA ARG A 149 -14.11 -8.53 -4.28
C ARG A 149 -15.48 -9.07 -4.64
N THR A 150 -16.32 -8.21 -5.19
CA THR A 150 -17.71 -8.50 -5.56
C THR A 150 -17.86 -9.55 -6.66
N GLU A 151 -16.80 -9.84 -7.39
CA GLU A 151 -16.71 -10.84 -8.46
C GLU A 151 -17.07 -12.26 -7.99
N PHE A 152 -16.90 -12.58 -6.70
CA PHE A 152 -17.32 -13.86 -6.14
C PHE A 152 -18.85 -14.00 -6.00
N GLY A 153 -19.59 -12.90 -6.23
CA GLY A 153 -21.04 -12.85 -6.05
C GLY A 153 -21.44 -12.63 -4.59
N PRO A 154 -22.75 -12.64 -4.30
CA PRO A 154 -23.30 -12.25 -3.00
C PRO A 154 -23.18 -13.35 -1.93
N ILE A 155 -21.98 -13.92 -1.75
CA ILE A 155 -21.74 -15.02 -0.78
C ILE A 155 -22.00 -14.51 0.64
N ALA A 156 -21.39 -13.38 1.02
CA ALA A 156 -21.52 -12.83 2.36
C ALA A 156 -22.96 -12.37 2.66
N GLU A 157 -23.64 -11.76 1.70
CA GLU A 157 -25.03 -11.31 1.83
C GLU A 157 -25.98 -12.47 2.05
N LYS A 158 -25.88 -13.53 1.23
CA LYS A 158 -26.70 -14.74 1.38
C LYS A 158 -26.46 -15.42 2.72
N PHE A 159 -25.20 -15.49 3.17
CA PHE A 159 -24.87 -16.06 4.47
C PHE A 159 -25.51 -15.26 5.62
N HIS A 160 -25.47 -13.93 5.57
CA HIS A 160 -26.14 -13.07 6.57
C HIS A 160 -27.69 -13.24 6.59
N GLN A 161 -28.28 -13.61 5.46
CA GLN A 161 -29.72 -13.91 5.36
C GLN A 161 -30.08 -15.31 5.94
N GLY A 162 -29.11 -16.03 6.51
CA GLY A 162 -29.31 -17.36 7.08
C GLY A 162 -29.37 -18.50 6.06
N ASN A 163 -29.03 -18.23 4.79
CA ASN A 163 -28.98 -19.25 3.76
C ASN A 163 -27.71 -20.10 3.89
N THR A 164 -27.85 -21.41 3.64
CA THR A 164 -26.70 -22.27 3.43
C THR A 164 -26.05 -21.92 2.10
N VAL A 165 -24.78 -21.46 2.15
CA VAL A 165 -24.04 -21.10 0.96
C VAL A 165 -22.99 -22.17 0.66
N GLU A 166 -23.08 -22.75 -0.52
CA GLU A 166 -22.09 -23.68 -1.06
C GLU A 166 -21.20 -22.90 -2.08
N ALA A 167 -19.93 -23.21 -2.09
CA ALA A 167 -18.96 -22.67 -3.03
C ALA A 167 -18.15 -23.81 -3.64
N GLU A 168 -17.66 -23.62 -4.86
CA GLU A 168 -16.86 -24.60 -5.58
C GLU A 168 -15.45 -24.04 -5.83
N ILE A 169 -14.45 -24.76 -5.30
CA ILE A 169 -13.02 -24.36 -5.35
C ILE A 169 -12.31 -25.27 -6.34
N PHE A 170 -11.53 -24.68 -7.21
CA PHE A 170 -10.68 -25.36 -8.17
C PHE A 170 -9.22 -25.15 -7.82
N SER A 171 -8.42 -26.21 -7.75
CA SER A 171 -6.95 -26.06 -7.76
C SER A 171 -6.54 -25.33 -9.04
N TYR A 172 -5.43 -24.60 -9.00
CA TYR A 172 -4.99 -23.78 -10.15
C TYR A 172 -4.76 -24.65 -11.41
N THR A 173 -4.27 -25.86 -11.21
CA THR A 173 -4.02 -26.87 -12.26
C THR A 173 -5.16 -27.87 -12.43
N GLY A 174 -6.12 -27.91 -11.49
CA GLY A 174 -7.20 -28.92 -11.44
C GLY A 174 -8.41 -28.54 -12.26
N LEU A 175 -8.95 -29.53 -12.96
CA LEU A 175 -10.21 -29.43 -13.71
C LEU A 175 -11.44 -29.74 -12.82
N ILE A 176 -11.26 -30.47 -11.74
CA ILE A 176 -12.32 -30.92 -10.83
C ILE A 176 -12.48 -29.89 -9.71
N GLY A 177 -13.72 -29.42 -9.54
CA GLY A 177 -14.09 -28.52 -8.43
C GLY A 177 -14.40 -29.28 -7.16
N TYR A 178 -13.93 -28.76 -6.03
CA TYR A 178 -14.25 -29.27 -4.71
C TYR A 178 -15.32 -28.39 -4.05
N LYS A 179 -16.44 -29.00 -3.63
CA LYS A 179 -17.55 -28.29 -2.98
C LYS A 179 -17.25 -28.09 -1.50
N VAL A 180 -17.44 -26.87 -1.03
CA VAL A 180 -17.30 -26.49 0.38
C VAL A 180 -18.54 -25.71 0.83
N LYS A 181 -18.81 -25.70 2.15
CA LYS A 181 -19.87 -24.91 2.77
C LYS A 181 -19.29 -23.74 3.52
N ILE A 182 -19.85 -22.57 3.31
CA ILE A 182 -19.47 -21.38 4.08
C ILE A 182 -20.06 -21.56 5.48
N GLY A 183 -19.19 -21.77 6.47
CA GLY A 183 -19.56 -21.92 7.88
C GLY A 183 -19.51 -20.61 8.65
N GLY A 184 -18.72 -19.62 8.19
CA GLY A 184 -18.59 -18.33 8.85
C GLY A 184 -17.90 -17.32 7.96
N LEU A 185 -17.91 -16.06 8.41
CA LEU A 185 -17.30 -14.93 7.72
C LEU A 185 -16.19 -14.30 8.57
N PHE A 186 -15.16 -13.80 7.89
CA PHE A 186 -14.14 -12.94 8.48
C PHE A 186 -13.89 -11.72 7.59
N SER A 187 -13.00 -10.83 7.96
CA SER A 187 -12.66 -9.65 7.16
C SER A 187 -11.16 -9.46 7.15
N LEU A 188 -10.53 -9.80 6.03
CA LEU A 188 -9.12 -9.54 5.75
C LEU A 188 -8.99 -8.57 4.57
N GLY A 189 -9.66 -8.83 3.47
CA GLY A 189 -9.66 -8.04 2.25
C GLY A 189 -8.80 -8.64 1.14
N PRO A 190 -9.04 -8.20 -0.11
CA PRO A 190 -8.26 -8.64 -1.26
C PRO A 190 -6.83 -8.12 -1.19
N SER A 191 -5.93 -8.83 -1.83
CA SER A 191 -4.57 -8.35 -2.08
C SER A 191 -4.39 -8.03 -3.56
N PHE A 192 -3.21 -7.51 -3.92
CA PHE A 192 -2.91 -7.26 -5.33
C PHE A 192 -2.86 -8.56 -6.16
N GLY A 193 -2.52 -9.68 -5.54
CA GLY A 193 -2.39 -10.97 -6.21
C GLY A 193 -3.65 -11.82 -6.24
N VAL A 194 -4.64 -11.54 -5.38
CA VAL A 194 -5.87 -12.33 -5.27
C VAL A 194 -7.08 -11.47 -4.89
N ASP A 195 -8.25 -11.92 -5.35
CA ASP A 195 -9.50 -11.21 -5.16
C ASP A 195 -10.16 -11.49 -3.79
N GLY A 196 -9.63 -12.44 -3.01
CA GLY A 196 -10.15 -12.78 -1.69
C GLY A 196 -9.41 -13.93 -1.01
N ASN A 197 -9.90 -14.31 0.17
CA ASN A 197 -9.28 -15.30 1.03
C ASN A 197 -10.31 -16.30 1.55
N LEU A 198 -9.87 -17.56 1.71
CA LEU A 198 -10.61 -18.63 2.39
C LEU A 198 -9.73 -19.23 3.48
N ILE A 199 -10.31 -19.49 4.64
CA ILE A 199 -9.66 -20.25 5.70
C ILE A 199 -10.36 -21.61 5.81
N VAL A 200 -9.55 -22.66 5.81
CA VAL A 200 -10.02 -24.05 5.85
C VAL A 200 -9.22 -24.84 6.89
N SER A 201 -9.76 -25.96 7.35
CA SER A 201 -8.97 -26.90 8.15
C SER A 201 -7.88 -27.57 7.31
N THR A 202 -6.79 -28.03 7.94
CA THR A 202 -5.75 -28.81 7.27
C THR A 202 -6.32 -30.00 6.51
N SER A 203 -7.32 -30.70 7.08
CA SER A 203 -7.96 -31.86 6.43
C SER A 203 -8.72 -31.47 5.16
N THR A 204 -9.47 -30.37 5.19
CA THR A 204 -10.16 -29.83 4.01
C THR A 204 -9.18 -29.32 2.98
N PHE A 205 -8.08 -28.67 3.42
CA PHE A 205 -7.01 -28.20 2.53
C PHE A 205 -6.41 -29.38 1.71
N MET A 206 -6.08 -30.50 2.37
CA MET A 206 -5.52 -31.68 1.70
C MET A 206 -6.51 -32.37 0.77
N ARG A 207 -7.82 -32.24 1.02
CA ARG A 207 -8.85 -32.72 0.09
C ARG A 207 -9.00 -31.85 -1.15
N ILE A 208 -8.85 -30.54 -1.01
CA ILE A 208 -8.89 -29.61 -2.14
C ILE A 208 -7.62 -29.76 -2.99
N PHE A 209 -6.45 -29.89 -2.35
CA PHE A 209 -5.13 -29.95 -3.00
C PHE A 209 -4.50 -31.33 -2.81
N GLN A 210 -4.92 -32.29 -3.63
CA GLN A 210 -4.52 -33.72 -3.51
C GLN A 210 -3.02 -33.94 -3.83
N ASP A 211 -2.41 -33.00 -4.52
CA ASP A 211 -0.95 -32.96 -4.82
C ASP A 211 -0.10 -32.49 -3.64
N ARG A 212 -0.73 -31.97 -2.57
CA ARG A 212 -0.05 -31.48 -1.36
C ARG A 212 0.05 -32.55 -0.28
N SER A 213 1.09 -32.44 0.53
CA SER A 213 1.30 -33.33 1.68
C SER A 213 1.21 -32.55 2.99
N VAL A 214 0.57 -33.17 4.00
CA VAL A 214 0.55 -32.64 5.39
C VAL A 214 1.96 -32.46 5.95
N GLN A 215 2.93 -33.19 5.43
CA GLN A 215 4.33 -33.10 5.87
C GLN A 215 5.04 -31.84 5.40
N ASN A 216 4.52 -31.12 4.41
CA ASN A 216 5.11 -29.91 3.85
C ASN A 216 4.23 -28.72 4.12
N ILE A 217 4.75 -27.75 4.86
CA ILE A 217 4.08 -26.50 5.22
C ILE A 217 4.71 -25.32 4.49
N ASP A 218 3.99 -24.22 4.38
CA ASP A 218 4.48 -23.02 3.68
C ASP A 218 5.04 -21.97 4.64
N ILE A 219 4.40 -21.83 5.80
CA ILE A 219 4.83 -20.90 6.85
C ILE A 219 4.69 -21.60 8.20
N GLY A 220 5.75 -21.55 9.01
CA GLY A 220 5.71 -21.99 10.40
C GLY A 220 5.62 -20.76 11.31
N LEU A 221 4.60 -20.68 12.15
CA LEU A 221 4.47 -19.64 13.16
C LEU A 221 5.08 -20.15 14.47
N ILE A 222 5.90 -19.32 15.08
CA ILE A 222 6.55 -19.59 16.38
C ILE A 222 6.09 -18.50 17.33
N LYS A 223 5.46 -18.91 18.42
CA LYS A 223 5.08 -18.03 19.54
C LYS A 223 6.11 -18.14 20.63
N LEU A 224 6.49 -17.04 21.22
CA LEU A 224 7.50 -16.95 22.27
C LEU A 224 6.88 -16.75 23.65
N LYS A 225 7.56 -17.25 24.67
CA LYS A 225 7.22 -16.95 26.07
C LYS A 225 7.45 -15.47 26.38
N SER A 226 6.68 -14.93 27.31
CA SER A 226 6.84 -13.53 27.75
C SER A 226 8.26 -13.28 28.26
N GLY A 227 8.89 -12.20 27.76
CA GLY A 227 10.25 -11.81 28.15
C GLY A 227 11.37 -12.47 27.33
N ALA A 228 11.06 -13.32 26.37
CA ALA A 228 12.07 -13.94 25.50
C ALA A 228 12.85 -12.91 24.66
N ASN A 229 14.16 -13.12 24.52
CA ASN A 229 14.99 -12.27 23.68
C ASN A 229 14.93 -12.73 22.22
N VAL A 230 14.09 -12.03 21.43
CA VAL A 230 13.83 -12.33 20.01
C VAL A 230 15.11 -12.42 19.19
N LYS A 231 16.05 -11.47 19.35
CA LYS A 231 17.29 -11.43 18.55
C LYS A 231 18.22 -12.62 18.85
N LYS A 232 18.36 -12.94 20.13
CA LYS A 232 19.17 -14.09 20.55
C LYS A 232 18.58 -15.39 20.00
N LEU A 233 17.27 -15.58 20.15
CA LEU A 233 16.59 -16.79 19.72
C LEU A 233 16.59 -16.97 18.20
N VAL A 234 16.49 -15.90 17.41
CA VAL A 234 16.69 -15.96 15.95
C VAL A 234 18.08 -16.48 15.61
N GLY A 235 19.13 -16.00 16.31
CA GLY A 235 20.51 -16.49 16.12
C GLY A 235 20.66 -17.98 16.48
N ASP A 236 20.12 -18.39 17.64
CA ASP A 236 20.18 -19.77 18.12
C ASP A 236 19.40 -20.73 17.18
N LEU A 237 18.19 -20.38 16.77
CA LEU A 237 17.39 -21.15 15.83
C LEU A 237 18.09 -21.26 14.46
N THR A 238 18.62 -20.14 13.95
CA THR A 238 19.33 -20.12 12.65
C THR A 238 20.59 -20.99 12.65
N SER A 239 21.28 -21.08 13.80
CA SER A 239 22.50 -21.90 13.92
C SER A 239 22.20 -23.39 14.04
N LYS A 240 21.07 -23.78 14.64
CA LYS A 240 20.73 -25.17 14.98
C LYS A 240 19.77 -25.84 14.00
N LEU A 241 18.91 -25.03 13.33
CA LEU A 241 18.01 -25.58 12.30
C LEU A 241 18.76 -25.86 11.00
N PRO A 242 18.31 -26.82 10.20
CA PRO A 242 18.88 -27.08 8.88
C PRO A 242 18.80 -25.86 7.95
N LYS A 243 19.74 -25.79 7.01
CA LYS A 243 19.90 -24.64 6.09
C LYS A 243 18.84 -24.54 4.99
N ASP A 244 17.87 -25.44 4.96
CA ASP A 244 16.73 -25.42 4.03
C ASP A 244 15.61 -24.44 4.47
N VAL A 245 15.69 -23.97 5.71
CA VAL A 245 14.77 -23.00 6.29
C VAL A 245 15.49 -21.77 6.85
N ARG A 246 14.78 -20.67 6.99
CA ARG A 246 15.24 -19.46 7.69
C ARG A 246 14.21 -18.99 8.70
N VAL A 247 14.71 -18.48 9.81
CA VAL A 247 13.92 -17.87 10.88
C VAL A 247 13.98 -16.37 10.73
N ILE A 248 12.84 -15.73 10.73
CA ILE A 248 12.73 -14.26 10.60
C ILE A 248 11.75 -13.70 11.61
N SER A 249 11.95 -12.45 12.00
CA SER A 249 11.01 -11.72 12.84
C SER A 249 9.75 -11.34 12.05
N ARG A 250 8.68 -10.96 12.75
CA ARG A 250 7.46 -10.44 12.12
C ARG A 250 7.77 -9.25 11.20
N GLN A 251 8.59 -8.30 11.67
CA GLN A 251 8.92 -7.11 10.88
C GLN A 251 9.73 -7.46 9.63
N ASP A 252 10.68 -8.40 9.74
CA ASP A 252 11.47 -8.86 8.60
C ASP A 252 10.59 -9.61 7.59
N PHE A 253 9.58 -10.35 8.06
CA PHE A 253 8.64 -11.05 7.20
C PHE A 253 7.77 -10.07 6.39
N ILE A 254 7.23 -9.04 7.04
CA ILE A 254 6.50 -7.95 6.38
C ILE A 254 7.41 -7.22 5.39
N ASN A 255 8.63 -6.88 5.78
CA ASN A 255 9.59 -6.20 4.92
C ASN A 255 10.02 -7.06 3.72
N LEU A 256 10.13 -8.38 3.88
CA LEU A 256 10.43 -9.31 2.80
C LEU A 256 9.33 -9.26 1.73
N GLU A 257 8.07 -9.37 2.14
CA GLU A 257 6.91 -9.29 1.24
C GLU A 257 6.88 -7.94 0.52
N LYS A 258 7.01 -6.84 1.27
CA LYS A 258 7.04 -5.49 0.72
C LYS A 258 8.19 -5.31 -0.28
N ASN A 259 9.39 -5.79 0.06
CA ASN A 259 10.57 -5.69 -0.81
C ASN A 259 10.41 -6.50 -2.11
N TYR A 260 9.73 -7.64 -2.07
CA TYR A 260 9.41 -8.38 -3.28
C TYR A 260 8.60 -7.51 -4.26
N TRP A 261 7.53 -6.87 -3.79
CA TRP A 261 6.69 -6.03 -4.64
C TRP A 261 7.36 -4.72 -5.08
N THR A 262 8.24 -4.14 -4.24
CA THR A 262 8.93 -2.87 -4.57
C THR A 262 10.11 -3.04 -5.51
N VAL A 263 10.89 -4.13 -5.36
CA VAL A 263 12.20 -4.25 -6.03
C VAL A 263 12.21 -5.37 -7.06
N ARG A 264 11.55 -6.52 -6.76
CA ARG A 264 11.65 -7.70 -7.62
C ARG A 264 10.58 -7.76 -8.70
N THR A 265 9.50 -7.00 -8.57
CA THR A 265 8.46 -6.95 -9.59
C THR A 265 8.55 -5.68 -10.41
N PRO A 266 8.10 -5.69 -11.69
CA PRO A 266 8.00 -4.49 -12.50
C PRO A 266 7.05 -3.42 -11.90
N ILE A 267 6.16 -3.84 -11.02
CA ILE A 267 5.13 -2.99 -10.41
C ILE A 267 5.76 -1.87 -9.58
N GLY A 268 6.74 -2.20 -8.73
CA GLY A 268 7.45 -1.19 -7.94
C GLY A 268 8.17 -0.16 -8.82
N PHE A 269 8.82 -0.62 -9.90
CA PHE A 269 9.43 0.28 -10.89
C PHE A 269 8.39 1.20 -11.53
N VAL A 270 7.24 0.67 -11.96
CA VAL A 270 6.17 1.46 -12.62
C VAL A 270 5.65 2.55 -11.69
N PHE A 271 5.36 2.22 -10.42
CA PHE A 271 4.89 3.22 -9.45
C PHE A 271 5.93 4.30 -9.15
N ASN A 272 7.19 3.92 -8.92
CA ASN A 272 8.27 4.88 -8.70
C ASN A 272 8.46 5.79 -9.92
N PHE A 273 8.41 5.22 -11.13
CA PHE A 273 8.49 5.99 -12.37
C PHE A 273 7.33 6.98 -12.51
N MET A 274 6.10 6.56 -12.20
CA MET A 274 4.92 7.44 -12.21
C MET A 274 5.07 8.61 -11.23
N VAL A 275 5.58 8.39 -10.02
CA VAL A 275 5.83 9.46 -9.03
C VAL A 275 6.86 10.45 -9.56
N ILE A 276 7.95 9.97 -10.13
CA ILE A 276 9.00 10.83 -10.71
C ILE A 276 8.44 11.64 -11.89
N MET A 277 7.70 10.99 -12.80
CA MET A 277 7.09 11.68 -13.94
C MET A 277 6.05 12.71 -13.50
N GLY A 278 5.22 12.39 -12.50
CA GLY A 278 4.28 13.33 -11.90
C GLY A 278 4.98 14.57 -11.32
N PHE A 279 6.10 14.38 -10.63
CA PHE A 279 6.93 15.46 -10.12
C PHE A 279 7.50 16.33 -11.24
N ILE A 280 8.07 15.74 -12.30
CA ILE A 280 8.63 16.46 -13.45
C ILE A 280 7.54 17.29 -14.14
N VAL A 281 6.39 16.69 -14.43
CA VAL A 281 5.24 17.39 -15.02
C VAL A 281 4.81 18.55 -14.13
N GLY A 282 4.76 18.34 -12.81
CA GLY A 282 4.46 19.37 -11.84
C GLY A 282 5.44 20.54 -11.89
N VAL A 283 6.75 20.26 -11.94
CA VAL A 283 7.78 21.30 -12.10
C VAL A 283 7.55 22.12 -13.37
N ILE A 284 7.26 21.47 -14.49
CA ILE A 284 7.01 22.12 -15.78
C ILE A 284 5.78 23.02 -15.71
N VAL A 285 4.67 22.51 -15.18
CA VAL A 285 3.41 23.27 -15.05
C VAL A 285 3.61 24.49 -14.17
N VAL A 286 4.20 24.33 -12.99
CA VAL A 286 4.45 25.45 -12.06
C VAL A 286 5.47 26.43 -12.64
N TYR A 287 6.51 25.94 -13.31
CA TYR A 287 7.46 26.80 -14.03
C TYR A 287 6.74 27.68 -15.06
N GLN A 288 5.87 27.09 -15.89
CA GLN A 288 5.11 27.83 -16.89
C GLN A 288 4.25 28.93 -16.27
N ILE A 289 3.61 28.64 -15.15
CA ILE A 289 2.78 29.58 -14.40
C ILE A 289 3.62 30.75 -13.86
N LEU A 290 4.71 30.44 -13.16
CA LEU A 290 5.58 31.47 -12.58
C LEU A 290 6.29 32.29 -13.65
N TYR A 291 6.75 31.64 -14.74
CA TYR A 291 7.34 32.32 -15.88
C TYR A 291 6.36 33.28 -16.55
N SER A 292 5.13 32.90 -16.75
CA SER A 292 4.06 33.76 -17.30
C SER A 292 3.79 34.97 -16.37
N ASN A 293 3.74 34.72 -15.04
CA ASN A 293 3.55 35.78 -14.06
C ASN A 293 4.70 36.80 -14.06
N ILE A 294 5.94 36.31 -14.04
CA ILE A 294 7.13 37.15 -14.13
C ILE A 294 7.10 37.98 -15.43
N SER A 295 6.78 37.37 -16.56
CA SER A 295 6.73 38.03 -17.86
C SER A 295 5.72 39.16 -17.91
N THR A 296 4.59 39.01 -17.25
CA THR A 296 3.55 40.05 -17.18
C THR A 296 3.97 41.25 -16.30
N HIS A 297 4.72 40.99 -15.23
CA HIS A 297 5.20 42.02 -14.31
C HIS A 297 6.64 42.48 -14.60
N LEU A 298 7.13 42.23 -15.83
CA LEU A 298 8.51 42.49 -16.19
C LEU A 298 8.89 43.96 -16.01
N VAL A 299 8.01 44.90 -16.39
CA VAL A 299 8.22 46.37 -16.24
C VAL A 299 8.33 46.75 -14.76
N GLU A 300 7.51 46.13 -13.88
CA GLU A 300 7.59 46.37 -12.44
C GLU A 300 8.92 45.90 -11.87
N TYR A 301 9.43 44.74 -12.30
CA TYR A 301 10.75 44.22 -11.91
C TYR A 301 11.89 45.07 -12.44
N ALA A 302 11.78 45.58 -13.68
CA ALA A 302 12.78 46.53 -14.26
C ALA A 302 12.84 47.84 -13.48
N THR A 303 11.67 48.39 -13.11
CA THR A 303 11.61 49.61 -12.29
C THR A 303 12.26 49.40 -10.93
N LEU A 304 11.98 48.28 -10.24
CA LEU A 304 12.64 47.94 -8.97
C LEU A 304 14.15 47.82 -9.13
N LYS A 305 14.64 47.25 -10.24
CA LYS A 305 16.05 47.10 -10.53
C LYS A 305 16.69 48.46 -10.82
N ALA A 306 16.00 49.36 -11.56
CA ALA A 306 16.43 50.72 -11.82
C ALA A 306 16.52 51.56 -10.52
N MET A 307 15.66 51.32 -9.54
CA MET A 307 15.70 51.93 -8.21
C MET A 307 16.82 51.36 -7.31
N GLY A 308 17.64 50.43 -7.80
CA GLY A 308 18.80 49.90 -7.09
C GLY A 308 18.52 48.63 -6.25
N PHE A 309 17.33 48.00 -6.35
CA PHE A 309 17.08 46.73 -5.66
C PHE A 309 17.93 45.60 -6.27
N LYS A 310 18.61 44.88 -5.38
CA LYS A 310 19.46 43.74 -5.77
C LYS A 310 18.65 42.55 -6.31
N ASN A 311 19.25 41.77 -7.20
CA ASN A 311 18.65 40.53 -7.72
C ASN A 311 18.14 39.60 -6.63
N LYS A 312 18.77 39.55 -5.45
CA LYS A 312 18.32 38.76 -4.29
C LYS A 312 16.93 39.17 -3.80
N TYR A 313 16.57 40.45 -3.87
CA TYR A 313 15.26 40.95 -3.48
C TYR A 313 14.17 40.45 -4.48
N LEU A 314 14.45 40.54 -5.77
CA LEU A 314 13.54 40.07 -6.83
C LEU A 314 13.33 38.53 -6.74
N LEU A 315 14.40 37.80 -6.50
CA LEU A 315 14.35 36.35 -6.24
C LEU A 315 13.44 36.02 -5.05
N ASN A 316 13.55 36.79 -3.96
CA ASN A 316 12.75 36.56 -2.76
C ASN A 316 11.26 36.79 -3.03
N ILE A 317 10.89 37.75 -3.88
CA ILE A 317 9.46 37.93 -4.30
C ILE A 317 8.96 36.70 -5.02
N VAL A 318 9.71 36.13 -5.97
CA VAL A 318 9.30 34.95 -6.71
C VAL A 318 9.20 33.71 -5.79
N PHE A 319 10.12 33.55 -4.84
CA PHE A 319 10.03 32.46 -3.84
C PHE A 319 8.83 32.63 -2.92
N GLN A 320 8.48 33.85 -2.51
CA GLN A 320 7.26 34.09 -1.75
C GLN A 320 6.01 33.75 -2.57
N GLN A 321 5.96 34.10 -3.86
CA GLN A 321 4.87 33.70 -4.76
C GLN A 321 4.78 32.18 -4.87
N ALA A 322 5.92 31.49 -5.04
CA ALA A 322 5.96 30.02 -5.11
C ALA A 322 5.43 29.37 -3.82
N LEU A 323 5.79 29.87 -2.65
CA LEU A 323 5.31 29.37 -1.36
C LEU A 323 3.81 29.62 -1.15
N ILE A 324 3.31 30.81 -1.52
CA ILE A 324 1.89 31.15 -1.45
C ILE A 324 1.08 30.20 -2.36
N LEU A 325 1.54 30.02 -3.59
CA LEU A 325 0.90 29.14 -4.55
C LEU A 325 0.93 27.68 -4.11
N ALA A 326 2.06 27.20 -3.58
CA ALA A 326 2.18 25.86 -3.03
C ALA A 326 1.18 25.61 -1.89
N SER A 327 1.13 26.52 -0.92
CA SER A 327 0.26 26.38 0.25
C SER A 327 -1.22 26.45 -0.11
N LEU A 328 -1.61 27.45 -0.92
CA LEU A 328 -3.02 27.62 -1.31
C LEU A 328 -3.49 26.59 -2.34
N GLY A 329 -2.62 26.14 -3.25
CA GLY A 329 -2.94 25.10 -4.23
C GLY A 329 -2.99 23.71 -3.62
N TYR A 330 -2.19 23.46 -2.56
CA TYR A 330 -2.21 22.18 -1.85
C TYR A 330 -3.56 21.92 -1.17
N ILE A 331 -4.19 22.92 -0.56
CA ILE A 331 -5.45 22.76 0.22
C ILE A 331 -6.57 22.12 -0.63
N PRO A 332 -6.97 22.70 -1.79
CA PRO A 332 -8.01 22.09 -2.61
C PRO A 332 -7.54 20.74 -3.20
N GLY A 333 -6.26 20.58 -3.53
CA GLY A 333 -5.68 19.31 -3.94
C GLY A 333 -5.85 18.21 -2.90
N PHE A 334 -5.57 18.51 -1.64
CA PHE A 334 -5.78 17.60 -0.52
C PHE A 334 -7.27 17.24 -0.34
N ALA A 335 -8.15 18.24 -0.36
CA ALA A 335 -9.60 18.03 -0.19
C ALA A 335 -10.19 17.14 -1.30
N ILE A 336 -9.82 17.38 -2.57
CA ILE A 336 -10.23 16.56 -3.70
C ILE A 336 -9.70 15.12 -3.55
N SER A 337 -8.45 14.98 -3.11
CA SER A 337 -7.83 13.66 -2.93
C SER A 337 -8.52 12.81 -1.86
N LEU A 338 -9.08 13.41 -0.81
CA LEU A 338 -9.89 12.68 0.17
C LEU A 338 -11.12 12.03 -0.48
N GLY A 339 -11.87 12.79 -1.29
CA GLY A 339 -13.03 12.25 -2.02
C GLY A 339 -12.64 11.17 -3.03
N LEU A 340 -11.51 11.34 -3.75
CA LEU A 340 -11.03 10.35 -4.70
C LEU A 340 -10.54 9.06 -4.01
N TYR A 341 -9.99 9.15 -2.80
CA TYR A 341 -9.60 7.98 -2.00
C TYR A 341 -10.81 7.15 -1.57
N ASP A 342 -11.89 7.81 -1.14
CA ASP A 342 -13.13 7.11 -0.81
C ASP A 342 -13.74 6.42 -2.03
N LEU A 343 -13.75 7.08 -3.18
CA LEU A 343 -14.18 6.47 -4.44
C LEU A 343 -13.31 5.27 -4.82
N ALA A 344 -11.97 5.41 -4.74
CA ALA A 344 -11.05 4.34 -5.07
C ALA A 344 -11.21 3.14 -4.11
N LYS A 345 -11.34 3.39 -2.81
CA LYS A 345 -11.57 2.36 -1.80
C LYS A 345 -12.85 1.56 -2.08
N ASN A 346 -13.95 2.26 -2.38
CA ASN A 346 -15.24 1.62 -2.67
C ASN A 346 -15.23 0.86 -4.00
N ALA A 347 -14.47 1.32 -5.00
CA ALA A 347 -14.38 0.67 -6.31
C ALA A 347 -13.45 -0.55 -6.32
N THR A 348 -12.38 -0.54 -5.52
CA THR A 348 -11.33 -1.56 -5.60
C THR A 348 -11.24 -2.46 -4.37
N ASN A 349 -11.92 -2.13 -3.28
CA ASN A 349 -11.78 -2.73 -1.95
C ASN A 349 -10.32 -2.73 -1.41
N LEU A 350 -9.41 -1.95 -2.01
CA LEU A 350 -8.05 -1.79 -1.51
C LEU A 350 -8.02 -0.78 -0.34
N PRO A 351 -7.08 -0.93 0.61
CA PRO A 351 -6.96 -0.05 1.78
C PRO A 351 -6.34 1.31 1.41
N VAL A 352 -6.99 2.06 0.52
CA VAL A 352 -6.56 3.41 0.17
C VAL A 352 -7.03 4.37 1.26
N ILE A 353 -6.16 4.66 2.23
CA ILE A 353 -6.49 5.52 3.38
C ILE A 353 -5.55 6.72 3.39
N MET A 354 -6.09 7.93 3.61
CA MET A 354 -5.27 9.12 3.82
C MET A 354 -4.58 9.03 5.19
N ASN A 355 -3.27 9.18 5.20
CA ASN A 355 -2.51 9.20 6.42
C ASN A 355 -1.70 10.52 6.54
N LEU A 356 -1.45 10.98 7.77
CA LEU A 356 -0.75 12.25 8.02
C LEU A 356 0.65 12.28 7.42
N ASN A 357 1.37 11.17 7.46
CA ASN A 357 2.70 11.09 6.88
C ASN A 357 2.69 11.38 5.37
N ARG A 358 1.71 10.80 4.65
CA ARG A 358 1.51 11.04 3.20
C ARG A 358 1.13 12.49 2.93
N ALA A 359 0.26 13.08 3.76
CA ALA A 359 -0.10 14.49 3.65
C ALA A 359 1.14 15.39 3.73
N PHE A 360 2.02 15.15 4.70
CA PHE A 360 3.27 15.89 4.84
C PHE A 360 4.26 15.64 3.70
N ILE A 361 4.40 14.40 3.23
CA ILE A 361 5.28 14.08 2.09
C ILE A 361 4.83 14.85 0.84
N VAL A 362 3.53 14.82 0.51
CA VAL A 362 3.02 15.54 -0.67
C VAL A 362 3.13 17.06 -0.50
N LEU A 363 2.88 17.60 0.70
CA LEU A 363 3.11 19.03 0.99
C LEU A 363 4.57 19.42 0.76
N PHE A 364 5.49 18.61 1.27
CA PHE A 364 6.93 18.84 1.07
C PHE A 364 7.31 18.77 -0.42
N MET A 365 6.85 17.76 -1.14
CA MET A 365 7.10 17.61 -2.58
C MET A 365 6.50 18.78 -3.38
N ALA A 366 5.27 19.19 -3.10
CA ALA A 366 4.63 20.33 -3.75
C ALA A 366 5.37 21.64 -3.49
N THR A 367 5.79 21.85 -2.24
CA THR A 367 6.58 23.02 -1.87
C THR A 367 7.94 23.03 -2.56
N PHE A 368 8.65 21.91 -2.55
CA PHE A 368 9.95 21.76 -3.21
C PHE A 368 9.85 21.97 -4.72
N MET A 369 8.83 21.40 -5.35
CA MET A 369 8.51 21.59 -6.77
C MET A 369 8.27 23.07 -7.11
N CYS A 370 7.47 23.78 -6.30
CA CYS A 370 7.20 25.20 -6.51
C CYS A 370 8.47 26.05 -6.34
N LEU A 371 9.30 25.75 -5.34
CA LEU A 371 10.57 26.46 -5.14
C LEU A 371 11.55 26.20 -6.29
N LEU A 372 11.67 24.98 -6.76
CA LEU A 372 12.51 24.62 -7.91
C LEU A 372 12.05 25.35 -9.17
N SER A 373 10.74 25.35 -9.44
CA SER A 373 10.13 26.06 -10.56
C SER A 373 10.34 27.57 -10.46
N GLY A 374 10.22 28.13 -9.24
CA GLY A 374 10.51 29.52 -8.96
C GLY A 374 11.96 29.88 -9.26
N PHE A 375 12.90 29.04 -8.83
CA PHE A 375 14.31 29.20 -9.12
C PHE A 375 14.59 29.23 -10.65
N LEU A 376 14.06 28.23 -11.37
CA LEU A 376 14.21 28.16 -12.83
C LEU A 376 13.61 29.40 -13.54
N SER A 377 12.45 29.86 -13.07
CA SER A 377 11.80 31.05 -13.65
C SER A 377 12.57 32.33 -13.46
N THR A 378 13.40 32.43 -12.42
CA THR A 378 14.19 33.62 -12.10
C THR A 378 15.41 33.80 -13.01
N ILE A 379 15.81 32.77 -13.76
CA ILE A 379 16.93 32.90 -14.73
C ILE A 379 16.63 34.03 -15.72
N LYS A 380 15.38 34.24 -16.12
CA LYS A 380 14.95 35.36 -16.95
C LYS A 380 15.16 36.72 -16.30
N LEU A 381 14.91 36.84 -14.98
CA LEU A 381 15.10 38.10 -14.25
C LEU A 381 16.56 38.47 -14.08
N ARG A 382 17.46 37.49 -13.99
CA ARG A 382 18.92 37.77 -13.85
C ARG A 382 19.48 38.47 -15.09
N ASN A 383 19.02 38.06 -16.27
CA ASN A 383 19.50 38.57 -17.56
C ASN A 383 18.73 39.82 -18.03
N LEU A 384 17.85 40.38 -17.20
CA LEU A 384 17.05 41.54 -17.50
C LEU A 384 17.92 42.80 -17.42
N ASP A 385 18.09 43.48 -18.54
CA ASP A 385 18.67 44.84 -18.55
C ASP A 385 17.52 45.85 -18.49
N PRO A 386 17.48 46.75 -17.47
CA PRO A 386 16.48 47.81 -17.42
C PRO A 386 16.45 48.69 -18.68
N ALA A 387 17.61 48.90 -19.36
CA ALA A 387 17.71 49.69 -20.57
C ALA A 387 16.99 49.12 -21.78
N ASP A 388 16.74 47.76 -21.79
CA ASP A 388 16.04 47.10 -22.89
C ASP A 388 14.50 47.23 -22.82
N ILE A 389 13.97 47.76 -21.70
CA ILE A 389 12.52 47.81 -21.43
C ILE A 389 11.99 49.26 -21.48
N PHE A 390 12.83 50.25 -21.29
CA PHE A 390 12.50 51.67 -21.34
C PHE A 390 13.13 52.32 -22.60
#